data_3abb3d16b4802b4548229b4f53e0b6bb
#
_entry.id   3abb3d16b4802b4548229b4f53e0b6bb
#
_cell.length_a   1.000
_cell.length_b   1.000
_cell.length_c   1.000
_cell.angle_alpha   90.00
_cell.angle_beta   90.00
_cell.angle_gamma   90.00
#
_symmetry.space_group_name_H-M   'P 1'
#
loop_
_entity.id
_entity.type
_entity.pdbx_description
1 polymer ?
#
loop_
_entity_poly.entity_id
_entity_poly.type
_entity_poly.pdbx_seq_one_letter_code
_entity_poly.pdbx_strand_id
1 'polypeptide(L)'
;KQLHLGAVRSVNRRALEQIGPDSGFDSIGDTPQVQSLGRYLDSLAATNELPRMVLYNLNPSDNYAFATMAGNFQDGTIAGKIQFGSGWWFLDQKEAMEWQLNALANLGLLSRFVGMLTDSRSFLSYTRHEYFRRVLCNLLGGQMARGELPSDRKLVGGMVKNICFANARDLFRLELDPSYSEPA
;
A
#
# COMPACT_ATOMS: atom_id res chain seq x y z
N LYS A 1 -4.79 9.72 -7.00
CA LYS A 1 -5.60 8.60 -7.51
C LYS A 1 -5.15 7.31 -6.84
N GLN A 2 -6.10 6.43 -6.51
CA GLN A 2 -5.80 5.10 -5.94
C GLN A 2 -6.30 4.05 -6.94
N LEU A 3 -5.44 3.11 -7.31
CA LEU A 3 -5.71 2.12 -8.34
C LEU A 3 -5.57 0.71 -7.74
N HIS A 4 -6.69 -0.01 -7.68
CA HIS A 4 -6.77 -1.36 -7.13
C HIS A 4 -6.84 -2.38 -8.27
N LEU A 5 -5.91 -3.31 -8.29
CA LEU A 5 -5.70 -4.26 -9.40
C LEU A 5 -5.59 -5.69 -8.91
N GLY A 6 -5.93 -6.65 -9.77
CA GLY A 6 -5.64 -8.07 -9.56
C GLY A 6 -6.79 -8.89 -8.98
N ALA A 7 -8.02 -8.37 -8.92
CA ALA A 7 -9.18 -9.14 -8.46
C ALA A 7 -9.91 -9.83 -9.62
N VAL A 8 -10.33 -11.07 -9.41
CA VAL A 8 -11.36 -11.75 -10.21
C VAL A 8 -12.65 -11.75 -9.41
N ARG A 9 -13.67 -11.05 -9.97
CA ARG A 9 -14.94 -10.83 -9.28
C ARG A 9 -15.96 -11.90 -9.66
N SER A 10 -16.81 -12.26 -8.69
CA SER A 10 -17.99 -13.10 -8.90
C SER A 10 -17.69 -14.43 -9.60
N VAL A 11 -16.67 -15.13 -9.15
CA VAL A 11 -16.19 -16.37 -9.76
C VAL A 11 -17.27 -17.48 -9.76
N ASN A 12 -18.16 -17.48 -8.75
CA ASN A 12 -19.29 -18.39 -8.66
C ASN A 12 -20.53 -17.78 -9.35
N ARG A 13 -20.71 -18.13 -10.62
CA ARG A 13 -21.83 -17.63 -11.42
C ARG A 13 -23.21 -17.94 -10.81
N ARG A 14 -23.39 -19.13 -10.25
CA ARG A 14 -24.67 -19.51 -9.61
C ARG A 14 -24.99 -18.59 -8.43
N ALA A 15 -24.00 -18.30 -7.60
CA ALA A 15 -24.18 -17.39 -6.46
C ALA A 15 -24.48 -15.96 -6.96
N LEU A 16 -23.80 -15.49 -8.00
CA LEU A 16 -24.07 -14.18 -8.61
C LEU A 16 -25.52 -14.08 -9.10
N GLU A 17 -26.05 -15.11 -9.76
CA GLU A 17 -27.43 -15.13 -10.26
C GLU A 17 -28.45 -15.17 -9.12
N GLN A 18 -28.13 -15.83 -7.98
CA GLN A 18 -29.05 -15.98 -6.85
C GLN A 18 -29.10 -14.78 -5.91
N ILE A 19 -27.95 -14.17 -5.61
CA ILE A 19 -27.84 -13.15 -4.56
C ILE A 19 -27.25 -11.81 -5.04
N GLY A 20 -26.90 -11.70 -6.33
CA GLY A 20 -26.45 -10.47 -6.97
C GLY A 20 -24.97 -10.16 -6.80
N PRO A 21 -24.51 -9.02 -7.37
CA PRO A 21 -23.11 -8.59 -7.29
C PRO A 21 -22.73 -8.13 -5.88
N ASP A 22 -21.43 -8.02 -5.63
CA ASP A 22 -20.84 -7.58 -4.35
C ASP A 22 -21.23 -8.41 -3.13
N SER A 23 -21.64 -9.64 -3.34
CA SER A 23 -22.02 -10.59 -2.30
C SER A 23 -20.90 -11.55 -1.88
N GLY A 24 -19.67 -11.31 -2.37
CA GLY A 24 -18.52 -12.19 -2.20
C GLY A 24 -18.26 -13.05 -3.43
N PHE A 25 -17.67 -14.24 -3.22
CA PHE A 25 -17.30 -15.17 -4.31
C PHE A 25 -16.26 -14.61 -5.28
N ASP A 26 -15.35 -13.80 -4.76
CA ASP A 26 -14.24 -13.21 -5.46
C ASP A 26 -12.95 -13.98 -5.19
N SER A 27 -11.94 -13.80 -6.04
CA SER A 27 -10.64 -14.45 -5.90
C SER A 27 -9.51 -13.51 -6.28
N ILE A 28 -8.30 -13.89 -5.89
CA ILE A 28 -7.07 -13.32 -6.44
C ILE A 28 -6.97 -13.75 -7.92
N GLY A 29 -6.71 -12.78 -8.80
CA GLY A 29 -6.50 -13.02 -10.22
C GLY A 29 -5.04 -13.20 -10.57
N ASP A 30 -4.78 -13.92 -11.65
CA ASP A 30 -3.46 -14.19 -12.20
C ASP A 30 -3.28 -13.61 -13.62
N THR A 31 -4.21 -12.79 -14.06
CA THR A 31 -4.13 -12.13 -15.37
C THR A 31 -2.93 -11.20 -15.44
N PRO A 32 -2.09 -11.27 -16.50
CA PRO A 32 -0.96 -10.38 -16.68
C PRO A 32 -1.39 -8.90 -16.74
N GLN A 33 -1.01 -8.10 -15.75
CA GLN A 33 -1.43 -6.71 -15.62
C GLN A 33 -0.27 -5.69 -15.66
N VAL A 34 0.95 -6.14 -15.38
CA VAL A 34 2.13 -5.28 -15.21
C VAL A 34 2.42 -4.45 -16.46
N GLN A 35 2.42 -5.08 -17.63
CA GLN A 35 2.72 -4.40 -18.89
C GLN A 35 1.63 -3.37 -19.27
N SER A 36 0.37 -3.70 -19.02
CA SER A 36 -0.75 -2.76 -19.27
C SER A 36 -0.72 -1.59 -18.29
N LEU A 37 -0.36 -1.83 -17.04
CA LEU A 37 -0.14 -0.79 -16.04
C LEU A 37 0.99 0.16 -16.48
N GLY A 38 2.13 -0.37 -16.94
CA GLY A 38 3.23 0.44 -17.44
C GLY A 38 2.81 1.34 -18.58
N ARG A 39 2.11 0.81 -19.60
CA ARG A 39 1.58 1.60 -20.72
C ARG A 39 0.59 2.68 -20.27
N TYR A 40 -0.26 2.38 -19.30
CA TYR A 40 -1.20 3.35 -18.75
C TYR A 40 -0.47 4.51 -18.03
N LEU A 41 0.49 4.21 -17.17
CA LEU A 41 1.27 5.24 -16.47
C LEU A 41 2.11 6.06 -17.46
N ASP A 42 2.73 5.43 -18.44
CA ASP A 42 3.52 6.08 -19.49
C ASP A 42 2.68 7.06 -20.32
N SER A 43 1.45 6.68 -20.70
CA SER A 43 0.56 7.56 -21.46
C SER A 43 0.23 8.85 -20.71
N LEU A 44 0.11 8.80 -19.39
CA LEU A 44 -0.12 9.99 -18.56
C LEU A 44 1.18 10.77 -18.30
N ALA A 45 2.29 10.08 -18.17
CA ALA A 45 3.58 10.72 -17.97
C ALA A 45 4.05 11.48 -19.21
N ALA A 46 3.82 10.92 -20.42
CA ALA A 46 4.19 11.52 -21.69
C ALA A 46 3.52 12.89 -21.95
N THR A 47 2.32 13.13 -21.40
CA THR A 47 1.61 14.39 -21.48
C THR A 47 1.75 15.26 -20.24
N ASN A 48 2.60 14.85 -19.28
CA ASN A 48 2.78 15.51 -17.98
C ASN A 48 1.47 15.57 -17.15
N GLU A 49 0.59 14.60 -17.34
CA GLU A 49 -0.71 14.50 -16.67
C GLU A 49 -0.73 13.42 -15.56
N LEU A 50 0.40 12.77 -15.30
CA LEU A 50 0.49 11.73 -14.28
C LEU A 50 0.30 12.32 -12.88
N PRO A 51 -0.83 12.03 -12.19
CA PRO A 51 -1.10 12.56 -10.87
C PRO A 51 -0.32 11.78 -9.79
N ARG A 52 -0.37 12.26 -8.55
CA ARG A 52 -0.04 11.41 -7.39
C ARG A 52 -0.92 10.17 -7.40
N MET A 53 -0.30 9.00 -7.25
CA MET A 53 -1.01 7.73 -7.38
C MET A 53 -0.51 6.70 -6.39
N VAL A 54 -1.44 5.89 -5.88
CA VAL A 54 -1.14 4.69 -5.11
C VAL A 54 -1.63 3.48 -5.91
N LEU A 55 -0.73 2.54 -6.12
CA LEU A 55 -0.96 1.30 -6.87
C LEU A 55 -1.13 0.16 -5.87
N TYR A 56 -2.30 -0.46 -5.83
CA TYR A 56 -2.58 -1.60 -4.97
C TYR A 56 -2.65 -2.87 -5.79
N ASN A 57 -1.89 -3.87 -5.36
CA ASN A 57 -1.84 -5.18 -5.97
C ASN A 57 -2.55 -6.20 -5.07
N LEU A 58 -3.40 -7.04 -5.64
CA LEU A 58 -4.06 -8.13 -4.92
C LEU A 58 -3.35 -9.47 -5.08
N ASN A 59 -2.57 -9.66 -6.15
CA ASN A 59 -1.79 -10.88 -6.36
C ASN A 59 -0.37 -10.71 -5.79
N PRO A 60 0.01 -11.39 -4.70
CA PRO A 60 1.33 -11.20 -4.08
C PRO A 60 2.51 -11.57 -5.01
N SER A 61 2.29 -12.38 -6.05
CA SER A 61 3.34 -12.67 -7.05
C SER A 61 3.77 -11.45 -7.84
N ASP A 62 2.94 -10.42 -7.94
CA ASP A 62 3.25 -9.17 -8.64
C ASP A 62 3.88 -8.09 -7.73
N ASN A 63 4.12 -8.36 -6.45
CA ASN A 63 4.63 -7.36 -5.50
C ASN A 63 5.93 -6.69 -5.97
N TYR A 64 6.91 -7.47 -6.44
CA TYR A 64 8.16 -6.91 -6.96
C TYR A 64 7.96 -6.09 -8.24
N ALA A 65 7.05 -6.53 -9.11
CA ALA A 65 6.73 -5.80 -10.33
C ALA A 65 6.07 -4.45 -10.02
N PHE A 66 5.16 -4.38 -9.05
CA PHE A 66 4.53 -3.14 -8.61
C PHE A 66 5.51 -2.19 -7.89
N ALA A 67 6.37 -2.73 -7.04
CA ALA A 67 7.39 -1.94 -6.35
C ALA A 67 8.36 -1.29 -7.34
N THR A 68 8.85 -2.03 -8.35
CA THR A 68 9.71 -1.48 -9.42
C THR A 68 8.96 -0.54 -10.34
N MET A 69 7.70 -0.81 -10.65
CA MET A 69 6.86 0.05 -11.47
C MET A 69 6.71 1.44 -10.85
N ALA A 70 6.47 1.51 -9.54
CA ALA A 70 6.38 2.78 -8.83
C ALA A 70 7.67 3.61 -8.95
N GLY A 71 8.84 2.96 -9.00
CA GLY A 71 10.14 3.61 -9.14
C GLY A 71 10.33 4.29 -10.51
N ASN A 72 9.74 3.75 -11.58
CA ASN A 72 9.92 4.25 -12.95
C ASN A 72 9.25 5.61 -13.20
N PHE A 73 8.31 6.01 -12.34
CA PHE A 73 7.50 7.21 -12.55
C PHE A 73 7.67 8.26 -11.44
N GLN A 74 8.80 8.26 -10.75
CA GLN A 74 9.21 9.33 -9.83
C GLN A 74 9.86 10.46 -10.64
N ASP A 75 9.33 11.66 -10.55
CA ASP A 75 9.79 12.81 -11.35
C ASP A 75 10.46 13.92 -10.52
N GLY A 76 10.64 13.68 -9.22
CA GLY A 76 11.27 14.65 -8.31
C GLY A 76 10.37 15.80 -7.83
N THR A 77 9.15 15.93 -8.36
CA THR A 77 8.24 17.03 -7.97
C THR A 77 7.61 16.82 -6.61
N ILE A 78 7.32 15.56 -6.26
CA ILE A 78 6.67 15.16 -5.00
C ILE A 78 7.35 13.89 -4.49
N ALA A 79 7.80 13.90 -3.24
CA ALA A 79 8.41 12.73 -2.63
C ALA A 79 7.41 11.55 -2.58
N GLY A 80 7.75 10.45 -3.26
CA GLY A 80 6.87 9.29 -3.35
C GLY A 80 5.61 9.55 -4.17
N LYS A 81 5.70 10.29 -5.26
CA LYS A 81 4.57 10.61 -6.16
C LYS A 81 3.77 9.39 -6.57
N ILE A 82 4.47 8.33 -6.93
CA ILE A 82 3.86 7.02 -7.21
C ILE A 82 4.24 6.07 -6.08
N GLN A 83 3.24 5.50 -5.45
CA GLN A 83 3.35 4.60 -4.29
C GLN A 83 3.01 3.18 -4.70
N PHE A 84 3.71 2.20 -4.14
CA PHE A 84 3.20 0.84 -4.05
C PHE A 84 2.45 0.73 -2.72
N GLY A 85 1.15 0.53 -2.78
CA GLY A 85 0.24 0.55 -1.64
C GLY A 85 0.34 -0.68 -0.74
N SER A 86 -0.38 -0.63 0.36
CA SER A 86 -0.43 -1.74 1.33
C SER A 86 -1.10 -3.00 0.77
N GLY A 87 -0.84 -4.13 1.40
CA GLY A 87 -1.72 -5.29 1.27
C GLY A 87 -3.15 -4.89 1.63
N TRP A 88 -4.12 -5.28 0.83
CA TRP A 88 -5.52 -4.94 1.00
C TRP A 88 -6.40 -6.16 0.67
N TRP A 89 -7.62 -6.19 1.14
CA TRP A 89 -8.58 -7.26 0.95
C TRP A 89 -8.01 -8.63 1.35
N PHE A 90 -7.77 -9.57 0.41
CA PHE A 90 -7.18 -10.88 0.71
C PHE A 90 -5.76 -10.79 1.28
N LEU A 91 -5.06 -9.69 1.01
CA LEU A 91 -3.70 -9.44 1.50
C LEU A 91 -3.67 -8.59 2.79
N ASP A 92 -4.82 -8.25 3.35
CA ASP A 92 -4.92 -7.53 4.62
C ASP A 92 -4.76 -8.50 5.81
N GLN A 93 -3.60 -9.13 5.88
CA GLN A 93 -3.20 -10.08 6.92
C GLN A 93 -1.67 -10.10 7.05
N LYS A 94 -1.17 -10.63 8.17
CA LYS A 94 0.22 -10.51 8.61
C LYS A 94 1.24 -10.85 7.52
N GLU A 95 1.16 -12.06 6.97
CA GLU A 95 2.15 -12.56 6.02
C GLU A 95 2.21 -11.69 4.75
N ALA A 96 1.05 -11.35 4.21
CA ALA A 96 1.01 -10.54 2.99
C ALA A 96 1.40 -9.08 3.21
N MET A 97 1.13 -8.51 4.40
CA MET A 97 1.67 -7.21 4.81
C MET A 97 3.18 -7.26 4.89
N GLU A 98 3.78 -8.30 5.48
CA GLU A 98 5.23 -8.47 5.56
C GLU A 98 5.84 -8.65 4.15
N TRP A 99 5.21 -9.42 3.27
CA TRP A 99 5.68 -9.57 1.87
C TRP A 99 5.69 -8.23 1.12
N GLN A 100 4.62 -7.45 1.25
CA GLN A 100 4.53 -6.12 0.61
C GLN A 100 5.56 -5.15 1.18
N LEU A 101 5.71 -5.08 2.50
CA LEU A 101 6.70 -4.22 3.16
C LEU A 101 8.13 -4.59 2.77
N ASN A 102 8.45 -5.88 2.70
CA ASN A 102 9.76 -6.37 2.25
C ASN A 102 10.01 -6.07 0.77
N ALA A 103 9.02 -6.28 -0.10
CA ALA A 103 9.15 -5.93 -1.51
C ALA A 103 9.43 -4.43 -1.69
N LEU A 104 8.70 -3.58 -0.97
CA LEU A 104 8.89 -2.13 -1.01
C LEU A 104 10.23 -1.71 -0.40
N ALA A 105 10.68 -2.34 0.68
CA ALA A 105 11.98 -2.06 1.30
C ALA A 105 13.15 -2.40 0.36
N ASN A 106 13.01 -3.49 -0.40
CA ASN A 106 14.06 -3.96 -1.31
C ASN A 106 14.14 -3.16 -2.62
N LEU A 107 13.01 -2.70 -3.14
CA LEU A 107 12.90 -2.18 -4.51
C LEU A 107 12.37 -0.74 -4.59
N GLY A 108 12.07 -0.13 -3.45
CA GLY A 108 11.54 1.23 -3.37
C GLY A 108 12.02 1.96 -2.12
N LEU A 109 11.22 2.92 -1.65
CA LEU A 109 11.50 3.73 -0.48
C LEU A 109 10.46 3.48 0.62
N LEU A 110 10.71 2.48 1.46
CA LEU A 110 9.83 2.17 2.59
C LEU A 110 9.59 3.40 3.49
N SER A 111 10.59 4.25 3.69
CA SER A 111 10.47 5.46 4.51
C SER A 111 9.43 6.48 3.98
N ARG A 112 9.02 6.38 2.71
CA ARG A 112 8.00 7.23 2.09
C ARG A 112 6.65 6.53 1.91
N PHE A 113 6.53 5.30 2.40
CA PHE A 113 5.29 4.55 2.33
C PHE A 113 4.16 5.26 3.08
N VAL A 114 2.98 5.30 2.48
CA VAL A 114 1.79 5.98 3.04
C VAL A 114 1.03 5.14 4.07
N GLY A 115 1.54 3.97 4.39
CA GLY A 115 0.92 3.09 5.37
C GLY A 115 -0.27 2.30 4.85
N MET A 116 -0.99 1.70 5.78
CA MET A 116 -2.12 0.84 5.52
C MET A 116 -3.40 1.63 5.35
N LEU A 117 -4.25 1.16 4.45
CA LEU A 117 -5.66 1.52 4.39
C LEU A 117 -6.52 0.28 4.57
N THR A 118 -7.74 0.44 5.07
CA THR A 118 -8.63 -0.71 5.30
C THR A 118 -9.46 -1.07 4.08
N ASP A 119 -9.67 -0.14 3.16
CA ASP A 119 -10.60 -0.28 2.03
C ASP A 119 -11.95 -0.89 2.45
N SER A 120 -12.50 -0.42 3.55
CA SER A 120 -13.70 -0.96 4.18
C SER A 120 -14.75 0.12 4.41
N ARG A 121 -16.01 -0.28 4.31
CA ARG A 121 -17.18 0.54 4.64
C ARG A 121 -17.60 0.46 6.12
N SER A 122 -16.88 -0.34 6.92
CA SER A 122 -17.20 -0.54 8.34
C SER A 122 -16.25 0.27 9.25
N PHE A 123 -16.80 1.02 10.18
CA PHE A 123 -16.02 1.71 11.23
C PHE A 123 -15.25 0.74 12.13
N LEU A 124 -15.73 -0.49 12.31
CA LEU A 124 -15.04 -1.53 13.06
C LEU A 124 -13.68 -1.90 12.43
N SER A 125 -13.49 -1.60 11.15
CA SER A 125 -12.22 -1.82 10.45
C SER A 125 -11.08 -0.92 10.89
N TYR A 126 -11.34 0.16 11.63
CA TYR A 126 -10.30 1.05 12.14
C TYR A 126 -9.31 0.34 13.07
N THR A 127 -9.72 -0.72 13.75
CA THR A 127 -8.83 -1.55 14.58
C THR A 127 -7.71 -2.21 13.76
N ARG A 128 -7.88 -2.39 12.45
CA ARG A 128 -6.85 -2.94 11.55
C ARG A 128 -5.64 -2.01 11.40
N HIS A 129 -5.79 -0.71 11.62
CA HIS A 129 -4.64 0.21 11.68
C HIS A 129 -3.72 -0.10 12.85
N GLU A 130 -4.26 -0.50 14.01
CA GLU A 130 -3.44 -0.96 15.13
C GLU A 130 -2.75 -2.30 14.80
N TYR A 131 -3.47 -3.22 14.18
CA TYR A 131 -2.92 -4.48 13.71
C TYR A 131 -1.72 -4.25 12.77
N PHE A 132 -1.88 -3.38 11.77
CA PHE A 132 -0.79 -3.01 10.87
C PHE A 132 0.41 -2.41 11.61
N ARG A 133 0.19 -1.49 12.55
CA ARG A 133 1.28 -0.91 13.34
C ARG A 133 2.05 -1.97 14.11
N ARG A 134 1.39 -2.97 14.65
CA ARG A 134 2.03 -4.10 15.33
C ARG A 134 2.87 -4.95 14.37
N VAL A 135 2.35 -5.25 13.19
CA VAL A 135 3.08 -5.98 12.14
C VAL A 135 4.33 -5.19 11.73
N LEU A 136 4.18 -3.90 11.41
CA LEU A 136 5.28 -3.03 11.01
C LEU A 136 6.35 -2.93 12.11
N CYS A 137 5.97 -2.66 13.35
CA CYS A 137 6.91 -2.56 14.46
C CYS A 137 7.61 -3.89 14.75
N ASN A 138 6.90 -5.01 14.66
CA ASN A 138 7.48 -6.33 14.85
C ASN A 138 8.50 -6.68 13.76
N LEU A 139 8.16 -6.38 12.48
CA LEU A 139 9.07 -6.59 11.35
C LEU A 139 10.36 -5.78 11.51
N LEU A 140 10.25 -4.46 11.70
CA LEU A 140 11.41 -3.57 11.80
C LEU A 140 12.21 -3.82 13.09
N GLY A 141 11.53 -4.05 14.21
CA GLY A 141 12.18 -4.39 15.47
C GLY A 141 12.95 -5.72 15.41
N GLY A 142 12.39 -6.71 14.72
CA GLY A 142 13.08 -7.97 14.44
C GLY A 142 14.32 -7.77 13.57
N GLN A 143 14.24 -6.94 12.53
CA GLN A 143 15.39 -6.58 11.68
C GLN A 143 16.48 -5.83 12.47
N MET A 144 16.09 -4.90 13.36
CA MET A 144 17.04 -4.24 14.26
C MET A 144 17.73 -5.24 15.20
N ALA A 145 16.98 -6.18 15.77
CA ALA A 145 17.53 -7.19 16.68
C ALA A 145 18.52 -8.13 15.99
N ARG A 146 18.34 -8.40 14.69
CA ARG A 146 19.26 -9.21 13.88
C ARG A 146 20.41 -8.42 13.25
N GLY A 147 20.47 -7.10 13.47
CA GLY A 147 21.49 -6.23 12.87
C GLY A 147 21.29 -5.94 11.37
N GLU A 148 20.12 -6.21 10.82
CA GLU A 148 19.74 -5.91 9.42
C GLU A 148 19.39 -4.42 9.24
N LEU A 149 18.97 -3.77 10.33
CA LEU A 149 18.78 -2.32 10.43
C LEU A 149 19.62 -1.74 11.58
N PRO A 150 19.98 -0.45 11.50
CA PRO A 150 20.66 0.23 12.60
C PRO A 150 19.84 0.16 13.90
N SER A 151 20.51 -0.07 15.04
CA SER A 151 19.88 -0.05 16.37
C SER A 151 19.56 1.37 16.86
N ASP A 152 19.22 2.28 15.96
CA ASP A 152 18.83 3.65 16.24
C ASP A 152 17.31 3.77 16.34
N ARG A 153 16.80 3.73 17.57
CA ARG A 153 15.36 3.86 17.84
C ARG A 153 14.77 5.20 17.40
N LYS A 154 15.56 6.28 17.38
CA LYS A 154 15.09 7.59 16.95
C LYS A 154 14.88 7.61 15.44
N LEU A 155 15.84 7.07 14.69
CA LEU A 155 15.77 6.97 13.24
C LEU A 155 14.62 6.05 12.80
N VAL A 156 14.62 4.80 13.28
CA VAL A 156 13.61 3.80 12.87
C VAL A 156 12.22 4.15 13.40
N GLY A 157 12.12 4.67 14.64
CA GLY A 157 10.85 5.15 15.21
C GLY A 157 10.28 6.35 14.45
N GLY A 158 11.14 7.29 14.01
CA GLY A 158 10.74 8.39 13.13
C GLY A 158 10.17 7.89 11.80
N MET A 159 10.80 6.88 11.19
CA MET A 159 10.28 6.24 9.98
C MET A 159 8.91 5.58 10.21
N VAL A 160 8.73 4.87 11.34
CA VAL A 160 7.44 4.27 11.70
C VAL A 160 6.35 5.33 11.89
N LYS A 161 6.62 6.44 12.58
CA LYS A 161 5.68 7.56 12.70
C LYS A 161 5.29 8.12 11.33
N ASN A 162 6.25 8.30 10.45
CA ASN A 162 6.00 8.80 9.09
C ASN A 162 5.12 7.83 8.28
N ILE A 163 5.42 6.53 8.29
CA ILE A 163 4.63 5.51 7.61
C ILE A 163 3.20 5.44 8.16
N CYS A 164 3.05 5.53 9.48
CA CYS A 164 1.74 5.38 10.12
C CYS A 164 0.87 6.64 10.05
N PHE A 165 1.46 7.81 9.72
CA PHE A 165 0.72 9.07 9.78
C PHE A 165 1.22 10.14 8.80
N ALA A 166 2.46 10.65 8.97
CA ALA A 166 2.89 11.88 8.33
C ALA A 166 2.95 11.75 6.79
N ASN A 167 3.41 10.61 6.26
CA ASN A 167 3.50 10.42 4.81
C ASN A 167 2.11 10.49 4.13
N ALA A 168 1.09 9.90 4.72
CA ALA A 168 -0.28 9.97 4.19
C ALA A 168 -0.84 11.39 4.28
N ARG A 169 -0.68 12.05 5.44
CA ARG A 169 -1.09 13.44 5.62
C ARG A 169 -0.49 14.33 4.52
N ASP A 170 0.81 14.25 4.31
CA ASP A 170 1.53 15.13 3.40
C ASP A 170 1.25 14.79 1.93
N LEU A 171 1.23 13.49 1.56
CA LEU A 171 0.93 13.06 0.19
C LEU A 171 -0.50 13.44 -0.22
N PHE A 172 -1.46 13.26 0.66
CA PHE A 172 -2.87 13.55 0.35
C PHE A 172 -3.27 14.99 0.70
N ARG A 173 -2.38 15.77 1.34
CA ARG A 173 -2.64 17.13 1.82
C ARG A 173 -3.86 17.17 2.74
N LEU A 174 -3.90 16.26 3.70
CA LEU A 174 -5.00 16.19 4.65
C LEU A 174 -4.91 17.35 5.63
N GLU A 175 -5.99 18.12 5.74
CA GLU A 175 -6.15 19.13 6.77
C GLU A 175 -6.48 18.41 8.08
N LEU A 176 -5.74 18.74 9.13
CA LEU A 176 -5.99 18.22 10.47
C LEU A 176 -6.88 19.19 11.25
N ASP A 177 -7.66 18.66 12.17
CA ASP A 177 -8.37 19.47 13.13
C ASP A 177 -7.39 20.40 13.87
N PRO A 178 -7.67 21.72 13.99
CA PRO A 178 -6.77 22.64 14.68
C PRO A 178 -6.46 22.27 16.13
N SER A 179 -7.31 21.47 16.77
CA SER A 179 -7.08 20.95 18.13
C SER A 179 -6.17 19.72 18.18
N TYR A 180 -5.81 19.15 17.02
CA TYR A 180 -4.94 17.98 16.96
C TYR A 180 -3.50 18.35 17.34
N SER A 181 -2.97 17.67 18.34
CA SER A 181 -1.55 17.69 18.69
C SER A 181 -0.91 16.35 18.36
N GLU A 182 0.22 16.38 17.65
CA GLU A 182 0.96 15.15 17.39
C GLU A 182 1.41 14.52 18.74
N PRO A 183 1.18 13.22 18.94
CA PRO A 183 1.69 12.54 20.13
C PRO A 183 3.23 12.54 20.13
N ALA A 184 3.80 12.76 21.30
CA ALA A 184 5.24 12.84 21.53
C ALA A 184 5.99 11.59 21.10
#